data_1c8aca7cc21d07a89cf9943607ff4655
#
_entry.id   1c8aca7cc21d07a89cf9943607ff4655
#
_cell.length_a   1.000
_cell.length_b   1.000
_cell.length_c   1.000
_cell.angle_alpha   90.00
_cell.angle_beta   90.00
_cell.angle_gamma   90.00
#
_symmetry.space_group_name_H-M   'P 1'
#
loop_
_entity.id
_entity.type
_entity.pdbx_description
1 polymer ?
#
loop_
_entity_poly.entity_id
_entity_poly.type
_entity_poly.pdbx_seq_one_letter_code
_entity_poly.pdbx_strand_id
1 'polypeptide(L)'
;SFGDSRKIVLSADRTSIPADGKSLIFVDISTVDDNGCPVENSRSRMNVSVTGAGRLIGLDNGDSTDYESYKAVSRKLFSGHLAAVIASKQEAGEIHLTVSSNGFETASAVFNALPCDTDSGVSCISENSAEFNRCDENEIPVRKIALRCDSSRELNAECRTAVVHAEIFPENASLCDIEFKAVTDSGIISNLASVKVLPDGRSAEITALGDGHFRF
;
A
#
# COMPACT_ATOMS: atom_id res chain seq x y z
N SER A 1 -17.58 28.33 9.99
CA SER A 1 -17.69 26.98 10.57
C SER A 1 -18.03 26.04 9.44
N PHE A 2 -17.28 24.97 9.31
CA PHE A 2 -17.57 23.94 8.32
C PHE A 2 -18.84 23.18 8.73
N GLY A 3 -19.70 22.87 7.77
CA GLY A 3 -20.80 21.93 7.96
C GLY A 3 -20.30 20.49 8.01
N ASP A 4 -21.19 19.54 8.27
CA ASP A 4 -20.88 18.11 8.14
C ASP A 4 -20.64 17.76 6.67
N SER A 5 -19.67 16.89 6.41
CA SER A 5 -19.44 16.35 5.05
C SER A 5 -20.67 15.56 4.59
N ARG A 6 -21.19 15.87 3.39
CA ARG A 6 -22.42 15.25 2.86
C ARG A 6 -22.25 14.65 1.46
N LYS A 7 -21.41 15.25 0.64
CA LYS A 7 -21.24 14.81 -0.76
C LYS A 7 -19.77 14.62 -1.09
N ILE A 8 -19.50 13.63 -1.91
CA ILE A 8 -18.18 13.37 -2.48
C ILE A 8 -18.07 14.15 -3.79
N VAL A 9 -16.97 14.87 -3.97
CA VAL A 9 -16.64 15.61 -5.19
C VAL A 9 -15.40 15.00 -5.82
N LEU A 10 -15.45 14.77 -7.13
CA LEU A 10 -14.36 14.22 -7.93
C LEU A 10 -13.86 15.29 -8.90
N SER A 11 -12.57 15.60 -8.85
CA SER A 11 -11.92 16.55 -9.76
C SER A 11 -10.73 15.88 -10.43
N ALA A 12 -10.77 15.67 -11.74
CA ALA A 12 -9.70 15.02 -12.49
C ALA A 12 -8.87 16.04 -13.26
N ASP A 13 -7.57 15.77 -13.41
CA ASP A 13 -6.64 16.59 -14.20
C ASP A 13 -6.92 16.49 -15.71
N ARG A 14 -7.54 15.39 -16.15
CA ARG A 14 -7.90 15.13 -17.55
C ARG A 14 -9.04 14.11 -17.65
N THR A 15 -9.71 14.09 -18.80
CA THR A 15 -10.85 13.19 -19.07
C THR A 15 -10.51 12.05 -20.02
N SER A 16 -9.34 12.09 -20.65
CA SER A 16 -8.89 11.05 -21.59
C SER A 16 -7.38 10.87 -21.56
N ILE A 17 -6.93 9.64 -21.80
CA ILE A 17 -5.52 9.24 -21.88
C ILE A 17 -5.34 8.21 -22.99
N PRO A 18 -4.11 8.05 -23.55
CA PRO A 18 -3.81 6.94 -24.46
C PRO A 18 -3.95 5.58 -23.76
N ALA A 19 -4.42 4.57 -24.49
CA ALA A 19 -4.49 3.18 -24.01
C ALA A 19 -3.13 2.47 -24.12
N ASP A 20 -2.09 3.07 -23.54
CA ASP A 20 -0.69 2.62 -23.65
C ASP A 20 -0.22 1.80 -22.44
N GLY A 21 -1.12 1.55 -21.47
CA GLY A 21 -0.83 0.80 -20.26
C GLY A 21 -0.03 1.56 -19.18
N LYS A 22 0.37 2.81 -19.44
CA LYS A 22 1.24 3.61 -18.56
C LYS A 22 0.75 5.05 -18.32
N SER A 23 -0.06 5.62 -19.20
CA SER A 23 -0.62 6.96 -19.03
C SER A 23 -1.54 7.03 -17.82
N LEU A 24 -1.48 8.16 -17.10
CA LEU A 24 -2.14 8.33 -15.80
C LEU A 24 -3.17 9.45 -15.83
N ILE A 25 -4.23 9.27 -15.03
CA ILE A 25 -5.19 10.29 -14.62
C ILE A 25 -5.04 10.47 -13.12
N PHE A 26 -4.96 11.71 -12.65
CA PHE A 26 -4.98 12.05 -11.24
C PHE A 26 -6.36 12.60 -10.89
N VAL A 27 -7.00 12.01 -9.91
CA VAL A 27 -8.33 12.43 -9.44
C VAL A 27 -8.23 12.85 -7.99
N ASP A 28 -8.54 14.11 -7.71
CA ASP A 28 -8.74 14.60 -6.35
C ASP A 28 -10.15 14.23 -5.88
N ILE A 29 -10.23 13.55 -4.76
CA ILE A 29 -11.45 13.16 -4.07
C ILE A 29 -11.57 14.05 -2.85
N SER A 30 -12.61 14.86 -2.79
CA SER A 30 -12.86 15.76 -1.68
C SER A 30 -14.32 15.68 -1.22
N THR A 31 -14.65 16.36 -0.13
CA THR A 31 -16.01 16.40 0.39
C THR A 31 -16.50 17.81 0.59
N VAL A 32 -17.82 17.98 0.37
CA VAL A 32 -18.52 19.25 0.60
C VAL A 32 -19.70 19.06 1.54
N ASP A 33 -20.12 20.12 2.19
CA ASP A 33 -21.34 20.18 3.00
C ASP A 33 -22.61 20.36 2.14
N ASP A 34 -23.78 20.47 2.78
CA ASP A 34 -25.06 20.67 2.11
C ASP A 34 -25.13 21.96 1.27
N ASN A 35 -24.31 22.95 1.59
CA ASN A 35 -24.22 24.22 0.88
C ASN A 35 -23.18 24.21 -0.26
N GLY A 36 -22.48 23.09 -0.45
CA GLY A 36 -21.42 22.96 -1.43
C GLY A 36 -20.07 23.54 -0.96
N CYS A 37 -19.93 23.88 0.32
CA CYS A 37 -18.67 24.38 0.87
C CYS A 37 -17.71 23.22 1.15
N PRO A 38 -16.40 23.33 0.80
CA PRO A 38 -15.41 22.31 1.11
C PRO A 38 -15.30 22.03 2.61
N VAL A 39 -15.19 20.75 2.98
CA VAL A 39 -15.03 20.32 4.36
C VAL A 39 -13.62 19.80 4.59
N GLU A 40 -12.68 20.74 4.81
CA GLU A 40 -11.24 20.48 4.91
C GLU A 40 -10.82 19.63 6.14
N ASN A 41 -11.67 19.50 7.15
CA ASN A 41 -11.41 18.67 8.32
C ASN A 41 -12.00 17.25 8.21
N SER A 42 -12.57 16.89 7.08
CA SER A 42 -13.10 15.56 6.83
C SER A 42 -11.98 14.51 6.86
N ARG A 43 -12.24 13.41 7.58
CA ARG A 43 -11.37 12.22 7.67
C ARG A 43 -12.11 10.95 7.29
N SER A 44 -13.20 11.09 6.54
CA SER A 44 -14.02 9.95 6.11
C SER A 44 -13.19 8.98 5.27
N ARG A 45 -13.44 7.68 5.44
CA ARG A 45 -12.78 6.63 4.63
C ARG A 45 -13.48 6.52 3.30
N MET A 46 -12.73 6.66 2.23
CA MET A 46 -13.20 6.51 0.85
C MET A 46 -12.83 5.13 0.33
N ASN A 47 -13.80 4.41 -0.25
CA ASN A 47 -13.59 3.19 -1.00
C ASN A 47 -13.61 3.55 -2.48
N VAL A 48 -12.55 3.17 -3.20
CA VAL A 48 -12.33 3.55 -4.59
C VAL A 48 -12.29 2.30 -5.45
N SER A 49 -13.11 2.28 -6.49
CA SER A 49 -13.16 1.20 -7.48
C SER A 49 -12.95 1.77 -8.89
N VAL A 50 -12.09 1.12 -9.67
CA VAL A 50 -11.85 1.45 -11.07
C VAL A 50 -12.09 0.22 -11.92
N THR A 51 -12.97 0.34 -12.93
CA THR A 51 -13.31 -0.76 -13.85
C THR A 51 -13.20 -0.31 -15.31
N GLY A 52 -13.32 -1.24 -16.26
CA GLY A 52 -13.18 -0.98 -17.69
C GLY A 52 -11.73 -0.91 -18.15
N ALA A 53 -11.42 0.04 -19.04
CA ALA A 53 -10.11 0.21 -19.70
C ALA A 53 -9.04 0.87 -18.80
N GLY A 54 -9.27 0.98 -17.49
CA GLY A 54 -8.34 1.52 -16.50
C GLY A 54 -8.13 0.59 -15.31
N ARG A 55 -7.14 0.94 -14.49
CA ARG A 55 -6.83 0.29 -13.22
C ARG A 55 -6.39 1.30 -12.17
N LEU A 56 -6.76 1.07 -10.91
CA LEU A 56 -6.29 1.87 -9.80
C LEU A 56 -4.81 1.54 -9.53
N ILE A 57 -3.95 2.57 -9.53
CA ILE A 57 -2.53 2.42 -9.20
C ILE A 57 -2.30 2.59 -7.71
N GLY A 58 -3.01 3.55 -7.11
CA GLY A 58 -2.88 3.80 -5.68
C GLY A 58 -3.67 5.01 -5.23
N LEU A 59 -3.69 5.17 -3.91
CA LEU A 59 -4.35 6.25 -3.18
C LEU A 59 -3.33 6.95 -2.29
N ASP A 60 -3.32 8.27 -2.31
CA ASP A 60 -2.46 9.10 -1.45
C ASP A 60 -3.25 10.26 -0.86
N ASN A 61 -3.22 10.41 0.46
CA ASN A 61 -3.88 11.50 1.17
C ASN A 61 -2.91 12.61 1.62
N GLY A 62 -1.60 12.46 1.37
CA GLY A 62 -0.58 13.43 1.76
C GLY A 62 -0.23 13.43 3.25
N ASP A 63 -0.77 12.53 4.06
CA ASP A 63 -0.42 12.39 5.48
C ASP A 63 0.86 11.56 5.62
N SER A 64 1.98 12.20 5.96
CA SER A 64 3.28 11.55 6.17
C SER A 64 3.30 10.60 7.37
N THR A 65 2.28 10.62 8.21
CA THR A 65 2.14 9.74 9.38
C THR A 65 1.21 8.57 9.14
N ASP A 66 0.60 8.49 7.95
CA ASP A 66 -0.28 7.40 7.55
C ASP A 66 0.55 6.21 7.04
N TYR A 67 0.38 5.06 7.68
CA TYR A 67 1.09 3.80 7.36
C TYR A 67 0.29 2.88 6.44
N GLU A 68 -0.89 3.30 5.96
CA GLU A 68 -1.70 2.49 5.07
C GLU A 68 -1.01 2.30 3.71
N SER A 69 -1.22 1.14 3.08
CA SER A 69 -0.63 0.85 1.77
C SER A 69 -1.17 1.81 0.71
N TYR A 70 -0.28 2.42 -0.08
CA TYR A 70 -0.67 3.23 -1.24
C TYR A 70 -1.46 2.45 -2.29
N LYS A 71 -1.30 1.12 -2.36
CA LYS A 71 -1.99 0.23 -3.30
C LYS A 71 -3.33 -0.29 -2.76
N ALA A 72 -3.76 0.14 -1.58
CA ALA A 72 -5.07 -0.21 -1.06
C ALA A 72 -6.19 0.41 -1.90
N VAL A 73 -7.35 -0.22 -1.88
CA VAL A 73 -8.57 0.28 -2.57
C VAL A 73 -9.38 1.24 -1.70
N SER A 74 -8.96 1.46 -0.46
CA SER A 74 -9.58 2.42 0.44
C SER A 74 -8.55 3.20 1.24
N ARG A 75 -8.84 4.47 1.54
CA ARG A 75 -8.01 5.33 2.38
C ARG A 75 -8.82 6.44 3.01
N LYS A 76 -8.39 6.95 4.17
CA LYS A 76 -9.01 8.12 4.80
C LYS A 76 -8.60 9.40 4.10
N LEU A 77 -9.51 10.37 4.07
CA LEU A 77 -9.16 11.73 3.70
C LEU A 77 -8.18 12.32 4.75
N PHE A 78 -7.28 13.14 4.30
CA PHE A 78 -6.45 14.00 5.11
C PHE A 78 -6.63 15.45 4.65
N SER A 79 -6.91 16.36 5.57
CA SER A 79 -7.28 17.74 5.26
C SER A 79 -8.42 17.84 4.22
N GLY A 80 -9.37 16.87 4.25
CA GLY A 80 -10.51 16.83 3.35
C GLY A 80 -10.23 16.28 1.94
N HIS A 81 -9.00 15.81 1.66
CA HIS A 81 -8.55 15.40 0.33
C HIS A 81 -7.98 13.98 0.28
N LEU A 82 -8.10 13.35 -0.88
CA LEU A 82 -7.47 12.07 -1.23
C LEU A 82 -7.21 12.04 -2.74
N ALA A 83 -5.98 11.79 -3.14
CA ALA A 83 -5.62 11.60 -4.54
C ALA A 83 -5.78 10.13 -4.94
N ALA A 84 -6.48 9.87 -6.04
CA ALA A 84 -6.53 8.58 -6.70
C ALA A 84 -5.73 8.65 -8.01
N VAL A 85 -4.84 7.69 -8.21
CA VAL A 85 -4.04 7.56 -9.42
C VAL A 85 -4.56 6.39 -10.24
N ILE A 86 -5.01 6.67 -11.46
CA ILE A 86 -5.59 5.68 -12.38
C ILE A 86 -4.69 5.58 -13.61
N ALA A 87 -4.31 4.36 -13.99
CA ALA A 87 -3.60 4.10 -15.23
C ALA A 87 -4.52 3.54 -16.30
N SER A 88 -4.22 3.82 -17.57
CA SER A 88 -4.84 3.09 -18.68
C SER A 88 -4.40 1.62 -18.67
N LYS A 89 -5.25 0.74 -19.21
CA LYS A 89 -4.87 -0.56 -19.76
C LYS A 89 -4.41 -0.38 -21.22
N GLN A 90 -3.98 -1.46 -21.86
CA GLN A 90 -3.62 -1.45 -23.28
C GLN A 90 -4.84 -1.57 -24.21
N GLU A 91 -6.03 -1.61 -23.65
CA GLU A 91 -7.30 -1.67 -24.36
C GLU A 91 -7.98 -0.29 -24.33
N ALA A 92 -8.38 0.20 -25.50
CA ALA A 92 -9.17 1.41 -25.61
C ALA A 92 -10.59 1.18 -25.11
N GLY A 93 -11.16 2.17 -24.42
CA GLY A 93 -12.52 2.08 -23.88
C GLY A 93 -12.77 3.04 -22.74
N GLU A 94 -13.92 2.90 -22.13
CA GLU A 94 -14.28 3.70 -20.95
C GLU A 94 -13.59 3.19 -19.68
N ILE A 95 -13.20 4.15 -18.84
CA ILE A 95 -12.66 3.93 -17.50
C ILE A 95 -13.71 4.45 -16.51
N HIS A 96 -14.28 3.57 -15.71
CA HIS A 96 -15.28 3.92 -14.73
C HIS A 96 -14.66 4.01 -13.34
N LEU A 97 -14.68 5.19 -12.75
CA LEU A 97 -14.31 5.44 -11.36
C LEU A 97 -15.56 5.50 -10.51
N THR A 98 -15.59 4.77 -9.41
CA THR A 98 -16.64 4.83 -8.39
C THR A 98 -16.00 5.04 -7.02
N VAL A 99 -16.50 6.03 -6.28
CA VAL A 99 -16.05 6.35 -4.92
C VAL A 99 -17.23 6.33 -3.99
N SER A 100 -17.12 5.55 -2.92
CA SER A 100 -18.16 5.41 -1.90
C SER A 100 -17.58 5.60 -0.50
N SER A 101 -18.41 6.04 0.41
CA SER A 101 -18.09 6.19 1.82
C SER A 101 -19.36 6.00 2.65
N ASN A 102 -19.22 5.55 3.89
CA ASN A 102 -20.35 5.36 4.78
C ASN A 102 -21.02 6.72 5.08
N GLY A 103 -22.33 6.80 4.87
CA GLY A 103 -23.12 8.02 5.07
C GLY A 103 -23.05 9.03 3.92
N PHE A 104 -22.46 8.68 2.77
CA PHE A 104 -22.40 9.52 1.57
C PHE A 104 -23.11 8.88 0.40
N GLU A 105 -23.61 9.71 -0.51
CA GLU A 105 -23.99 9.24 -1.84
C GLU A 105 -22.73 8.84 -2.62
N THR A 106 -22.82 7.73 -3.36
CA THR A 106 -21.75 7.24 -4.21
C THR A 106 -21.49 8.24 -5.34
N ALA A 107 -20.24 8.67 -5.50
CA ALA A 107 -19.81 9.49 -6.62
C ALA A 107 -19.18 8.63 -7.70
N SER A 108 -19.41 8.97 -8.97
CA SER A 108 -18.82 8.30 -10.12
C SER A 108 -18.36 9.27 -11.19
N ALA A 109 -17.31 8.87 -11.91
CA ALA A 109 -16.80 9.58 -13.07
C ALA A 109 -16.41 8.59 -14.18
N VAL A 110 -16.52 9.02 -15.42
CA VAL A 110 -16.13 8.23 -16.60
C VAL A 110 -15.03 8.98 -17.35
N PHE A 111 -13.97 8.25 -17.68
CA PHE A 111 -12.85 8.73 -18.50
C PHE A 111 -12.71 7.85 -19.73
N ASN A 112 -11.87 8.25 -20.69
CA ASN A 112 -11.68 7.50 -21.92
C ASN A 112 -10.20 7.12 -22.11
N ALA A 113 -9.94 5.84 -22.33
CA ALA A 113 -8.69 5.35 -22.88
C ALA A 113 -8.79 5.34 -24.40
N LEU A 114 -8.04 6.22 -25.07
CA LEU A 114 -8.07 6.39 -26.51
C LEU A 114 -7.17 5.40 -27.22
N PRO A 115 -7.54 4.87 -28.37
CA PRO A 115 -6.66 4.00 -29.15
C PRO A 115 -5.31 4.69 -29.40
N CYS A 116 -4.22 3.95 -29.22
CA CYS A 116 -2.88 4.40 -29.55
C CYS A 116 -2.05 3.22 -30.06
N ASP A 117 -1.03 3.53 -30.87
CA ASP A 117 -0.04 2.53 -31.25
C ASP A 117 0.86 2.28 -30.01
N THR A 118 0.74 1.09 -29.44
CA THR A 118 1.58 0.68 -28.30
C THR A 118 2.85 0.06 -28.86
N ASP A 119 4.01 0.68 -28.57
CA ASP A 119 5.29 0.05 -28.77
C ASP A 119 5.36 -1.23 -27.92
N SER A 120 5.64 -2.33 -28.57
CA SER A 120 5.84 -3.64 -27.95
C SER A 120 7.05 -3.57 -27.02
N GLY A 121 6.84 -3.47 -25.73
CA GLY A 121 7.89 -3.36 -24.71
C GLY A 121 7.38 -3.06 -23.31
N VAL A 122 6.10 -2.75 -23.16
CA VAL A 122 5.47 -2.65 -21.84
C VAL A 122 5.10 -4.06 -21.40
N SER A 123 5.74 -4.56 -20.35
CA SER A 123 5.32 -5.84 -19.75
C SER A 123 3.87 -5.72 -19.29
N CYS A 124 2.98 -6.58 -19.81
CA CYS A 124 1.65 -6.70 -19.26
C CYS A 124 1.77 -7.08 -17.79
N ILE A 125 1.37 -6.20 -16.89
CA ILE A 125 1.22 -6.57 -15.49
C ILE A 125 0.05 -7.56 -15.45
N SER A 126 0.35 -8.80 -15.10
CA SER A 126 -0.66 -9.81 -14.86
C SER A 126 -1.66 -9.26 -13.83
N GLU A 127 -2.95 -9.27 -14.14
CA GLU A 127 -4.03 -8.88 -13.22
C GLU A 127 -4.14 -9.80 -11.99
N ASN A 128 -3.32 -10.84 -11.92
CA ASN A 128 -3.16 -11.72 -10.77
C ASN A 128 -2.27 -11.12 -9.65
N SER A 129 -2.09 -9.81 -9.60
CA SER A 129 -1.67 -9.19 -8.35
C SER A 129 -2.75 -9.49 -7.32
N ALA A 130 -2.39 -10.32 -6.32
CA ALA A 130 -3.25 -10.62 -5.20
C ALA A 130 -4.00 -9.35 -4.78
N GLU A 131 -5.33 -9.45 -4.69
CA GLU A 131 -6.14 -8.38 -4.14
C GLU A 131 -5.51 -7.99 -2.80
N PHE A 132 -4.80 -6.86 -2.78
CA PHE A 132 -4.47 -6.21 -1.52
C PHE A 132 -5.79 -5.64 -0.99
N ASN A 133 -6.69 -6.56 -0.67
CA ASN A 133 -7.83 -6.25 0.15
C ASN A 133 -7.27 -5.82 1.47
N ARG A 134 -7.40 -4.54 1.76
CA ARG A 134 -7.45 -4.23 3.16
C ARG A 134 -7.43 -2.76 3.49
N CYS A 135 -8.48 -2.37 4.11
CA CYS A 135 -8.57 -2.24 5.56
C CYS A 135 -9.98 -2.60 6.02
N ASP A 136 -10.15 -3.71 6.64
CA ASP A 136 -11.29 -3.90 7.52
C ASP A 136 -11.18 -2.85 8.63
N GLU A 137 -12.29 -2.21 9.00
CA GLU A 137 -12.33 -1.22 10.08
C GLU A 137 -11.80 -1.78 11.43
N ASN A 138 -11.62 -3.09 11.49
CA ASN A 138 -11.12 -3.85 12.64
C ASN A 138 -9.64 -4.27 12.52
N GLU A 139 -8.93 -3.89 11.45
CA GLU A 139 -7.51 -4.24 11.33
C GLU A 139 -6.65 -3.46 12.33
N ILE A 140 -5.90 -4.21 13.11
CA ILE A 140 -4.94 -3.67 14.08
C ILE A 140 -3.56 -3.75 13.43
N PRO A 141 -2.98 -2.60 13.02
CA PRO A 141 -1.69 -2.60 12.34
C PRO A 141 -0.55 -2.95 13.29
N VAL A 142 0.49 -3.60 12.76
CA VAL A 142 1.76 -3.78 13.47
C VAL A 142 2.39 -2.40 13.68
N ARG A 143 2.67 -2.04 14.93
CA ARG A 143 3.29 -0.75 15.30
C ARG A 143 4.76 -0.87 15.64
N LYS A 144 5.20 -2.04 16.05
CA LYS A 144 6.59 -2.32 16.42
C LYS A 144 6.88 -3.80 16.26
N ILE A 145 8.07 -4.11 15.77
CA ILE A 145 8.67 -5.43 15.84
C ILE A 145 9.91 -5.30 16.73
N ALA A 146 9.97 -6.07 17.80
CA ALA A 146 11.15 -6.17 18.64
C ALA A 146 11.84 -7.51 18.38
N LEU A 147 13.16 -7.49 18.24
CA LEU A 147 13.96 -8.70 18.08
C LEU A 147 14.63 -9.04 19.40
N ARG A 148 14.49 -10.30 19.84
CA ARG A 148 15.18 -10.87 20.98
C ARG A 148 16.05 -12.02 20.52
N CYS A 149 17.31 -12.04 20.94
CA CYS A 149 18.22 -13.14 20.72
C CYS A 149 18.38 -13.95 22.01
N ASP A 150 18.32 -15.28 21.93
CA ASP A 150 18.45 -16.17 23.09
C ASP A 150 19.91 -16.34 23.53
N SER A 151 20.87 -16.00 22.69
CA SER A 151 22.30 -16.11 22.94
C SER A 151 23.00 -14.76 22.78
N SER A 152 24.33 -14.77 22.87
CA SER A 152 25.15 -13.60 22.57
C SER A 152 24.88 -13.07 21.16
N ARG A 153 24.99 -11.77 20.97
CA ARG A 153 24.96 -11.12 19.65
C ARG A 153 26.23 -11.37 18.82
N GLU A 154 27.22 -12.02 19.42
CA GLU A 154 28.45 -12.41 18.77
C GLU A 154 28.46 -13.91 18.54
N LEU A 155 28.60 -14.31 17.28
CA LEU A 155 28.80 -15.69 16.87
C LEU A 155 30.29 -15.93 16.68
N ASN A 156 30.79 -17.05 17.22
CA ASN A 156 32.20 -17.41 17.17
C ASN A 156 32.38 -18.87 16.70
N ALA A 157 33.63 -19.34 16.66
CA ALA A 157 33.95 -20.69 16.19
C ALA A 157 33.30 -21.82 17.02
N GLU A 158 33.02 -21.57 18.31
CA GLU A 158 32.42 -22.54 19.23
C GLU A 158 30.86 -22.47 19.21
N CYS A 159 30.30 -21.26 18.95
CA CYS A 159 28.88 -21.02 18.88
C CYS A 159 28.54 -20.30 17.56
N ARG A 160 28.31 -21.08 16.50
CA ARG A 160 28.04 -20.56 15.16
C ARG A 160 26.58 -20.25 14.86
N THR A 161 25.67 -20.64 15.76
CA THR A 161 24.24 -20.47 15.57
C THR A 161 23.62 -19.65 16.70
N ALA A 162 22.63 -18.84 16.36
CA ALA A 162 21.78 -18.15 17.32
C ALA A 162 20.33 -18.22 16.86
N VAL A 163 19.41 -18.19 17.82
CA VAL A 163 17.98 -18.09 17.53
C VAL A 163 17.51 -16.67 17.86
N VAL A 164 16.84 -16.06 16.92
CA VAL A 164 16.25 -14.74 17.05
C VAL A 164 14.73 -14.88 17.00
N HIS A 165 14.06 -14.23 17.93
CA HIS A 165 12.62 -14.19 18.06
C HIS A 165 12.11 -12.78 17.72
N ALA A 166 11.06 -12.70 16.92
CA ALA A 166 10.37 -11.45 16.64
C ALA A 166 9.09 -11.34 17.48
N GLU A 167 9.03 -10.30 18.29
CA GLU A 167 7.86 -9.92 19.06
C GLU A 167 7.13 -8.79 18.33
N ILE A 168 5.84 -9.01 18.03
CA ILE A 168 5.00 -8.05 17.31
C ILE A 168 4.15 -7.28 18.31
N PHE A 169 4.06 -5.97 18.13
CA PHE A 169 3.22 -5.10 18.94
C PHE A 169 2.25 -4.28 18.09
N PRO A 170 0.97 -4.19 18.49
CA PRO A 170 0.36 -4.93 19.60
C PRO A 170 0.26 -6.43 19.29
N GLU A 171 0.18 -7.27 20.32
CA GLU A 171 0.14 -8.74 20.18
C GLU A 171 -1.04 -9.23 19.33
N ASN A 172 -2.13 -8.47 19.30
CA ASN A 172 -3.33 -8.73 18.51
C ASN A 172 -3.31 -8.07 17.14
N ALA A 173 -2.15 -7.72 16.59
CA ALA A 173 -2.03 -7.21 15.24
C ALA A 173 -2.59 -8.22 14.22
N SER A 174 -3.36 -7.72 13.24
CA SER A 174 -4.12 -8.55 12.31
C SER A 174 -3.26 -9.23 11.25
N LEU A 175 -2.16 -8.60 10.82
CA LEU A 175 -1.20 -9.11 9.85
C LEU A 175 0.15 -9.31 10.53
N CYS A 176 0.61 -10.55 10.57
CA CYS A 176 1.77 -10.95 11.35
C CYS A 176 2.80 -11.76 10.55
N ASP A 177 2.75 -11.72 9.22
CA ASP A 177 3.74 -12.38 8.39
C ASP A 177 5.08 -11.64 8.49
N ILE A 178 6.13 -12.36 8.85
CA ILE A 178 7.47 -11.81 9.05
C ILE A 178 8.43 -12.50 8.09
N GLU A 179 9.24 -11.71 7.42
CA GLU A 179 10.37 -12.17 6.65
C GLU A 179 11.67 -11.84 7.38
N PHE A 180 12.54 -12.84 7.55
CA PHE A 180 13.85 -12.67 8.18
C PHE A 180 14.96 -12.66 7.13
N LYS A 181 15.81 -11.65 7.18
CA LYS A 181 16.96 -11.50 6.27
C LYS A 181 18.20 -11.03 7.03
N ALA A 182 19.35 -11.64 6.73
CA ALA A 182 20.64 -11.08 7.14
C ALA A 182 21.09 -10.08 6.08
N VAL A 183 21.36 -8.84 6.47
CA VAL A 183 21.73 -7.76 5.56
C VAL A 183 23.00 -7.04 6.00
N THR A 184 23.68 -6.38 5.08
CA THR A 184 24.77 -5.45 5.35
C THR A 184 24.23 -4.14 5.95
N ASP A 185 25.10 -3.26 6.41
CA ASP A 185 24.73 -1.92 6.88
C ASP A 185 24.01 -1.07 5.82
N SER A 186 24.20 -1.38 4.54
CA SER A 186 23.51 -0.75 3.41
C SER A 186 22.19 -1.44 3.01
N GLY A 187 21.74 -2.46 3.76
CA GLY A 187 20.49 -3.18 3.50
C GLY A 187 20.56 -4.24 2.39
N ILE A 188 21.73 -4.57 1.88
CA ILE A 188 21.92 -5.63 0.88
C ILE A 188 22.00 -6.98 1.57
N ILE A 189 21.42 -8.04 1.00
CA ILE A 189 21.51 -9.39 1.55
C ILE A 189 22.98 -9.78 1.77
N SER A 190 23.29 -10.21 2.99
CA SER A 190 24.62 -10.60 3.39
C SER A 190 24.85 -12.11 3.18
N ASN A 191 25.99 -12.47 2.61
CA ASN A 191 26.42 -13.87 2.48
C ASN A 191 27.19 -14.38 3.72
N LEU A 192 27.33 -13.54 4.76
CA LEU A 192 28.05 -13.90 6.00
C LEU A 192 27.21 -14.73 6.95
N ALA A 193 25.90 -14.81 6.72
CA ALA A 193 25.01 -15.61 7.53
C ALA A 193 23.91 -16.25 6.67
N SER A 194 23.49 -17.46 7.06
CA SER A 194 22.27 -18.09 6.54
C SER A 194 21.16 -17.94 7.58
N VAL A 195 19.94 -17.81 7.09
CA VAL A 195 18.73 -17.62 7.89
C VAL A 195 17.76 -18.75 7.58
N LYS A 196 17.33 -19.45 8.62
CA LYS A 196 16.31 -20.50 8.53
C LYS A 196 15.13 -20.14 9.42
N VAL A 197 14.00 -19.82 8.82
CA VAL A 197 12.77 -19.53 9.57
C VAL A 197 12.27 -20.80 10.24
N LEU A 198 11.90 -20.70 11.51
CA LEU A 198 11.36 -21.80 12.31
C LEU A 198 9.85 -21.98 12.04
N PRO A 199 9.27 -23.15 12.40
CA PRO A 199 7.86 -23.47 12.09
C PRO A 199 6.82 -22.51 12.70
N ASP A 200 7.20 -21.77 13.74
CA ASP A 200 6.34 -20.75 14.37
C ASP A 200 6.16 -19.49 13.53
N GLY A 201 6.95 -19.32 12.45
CA GLY A 201 6.93 -18.15 11.57
C GLY A 201 7.40 -16.85 12.25
N ARG A 202 7.78 -16.89 13.53
CA ARG A 202 8.19 -15.73 14.34
C ARG A 202 9.60 -15.83 14.89
N SER A 203 10.26 -16.94 14.60
CA SER A 203 11.63 -17.18 15.02
C SER A 203 12.48 -17.62 13.84
N ALA A 204 13.75 -17.29 13.87
CA ALA A 204 14.71 -17.73 12.87
C ALA A 204 16.01 -18.17 13.51
N GLU A 205 16.57 -19.27 13.02
CA GLU A 205 17.92 -19.73 13.33
C GLU A 205 18.89 -19.05 12.35
N ILE A 206 19.89 -18.40 12.89
CA ILE A 206 20.97 -17.75 12.16
C ILE A 206 22.22 -18.59 12.28
N THR A 207 22.86 -18.90 11.18
CA THR A 207 24.15 -19.61 11.16
C THR A 207 25.21 -18.72 10.51
N ALA A 208 26.30 -18.44 11.23
CA ALA A 208 27.45 -17.72 10.69
C ALA A 208 28.18 -18.56 9.63
N LEU A 209 28.39 -17.98 8.45
CA LEU A 209 29.10 -18.60 7.32
C LEU A 209 30.51 -18.03 7.12
N GLY A 210 30.78 -16.84 7.65
CA GLY A 210 32.07 -16.16 7.51
C GLY A 210 32.28 -15.10 8.58
N ASP A 211 33.47 -14.55 8.64
CA ASP A 211 33.83 -13.47 9.57
C ASP A 211 33.34 -12.13 9.03
N GLY A 212 32.73 -11.33 9.87
CA GLY A 212 32.27 -10.01 9.50
C GLY A 212 31.06 -9.55 10.29
N HIS A 213 30.43 -8.48 9.83
CA HIS A 213 29.31 -7.82 10.46
C HIS A 213 28.07 -7.87 9.54
N PHE A 214 26.94 -8.18 10.12
CA PHE A 214 25.64 -8.13 9.43
C PHE A 214 24.55 -7.66 10.40
N ARG A 215 23.43 -7.19 9.84
CA ARG A 215 22.22 -6.79 10.57
C ARG A 215 21.07 -7.73 10.25
N PHE A 216 20.08 -7.70 11.15
CA PHE A 216 18.82 -8.43 11.07
C PHE A 216 17.68 -7.48 11.02
#